data_06823112b5e9bfe811ecfeeaf5d2b3e8
#
_entry.id   06823112b5e9bfe811ecfeeaf5d2b3e8
#
_cell.length_a   1.000
_cell.length_b   1.000
_cell.length_c   1.000
_cell.angle_alpha   90.00
_cell.angle_beta   90.00
_cell.angle_gamma   90.00
#
_symmetry.space_group_name_H-M   'P 1'
#
loop_
_entity.id
_entity.type
_entity.pdbx_description
1 polymer ?
#
loop_
_entity_poly.entity_id
_entity_poly.type
_entity_poly.pdbx_seq_one_letter_code
_entity_poly.pdbx_strand_id
1 'polypeptide(L)'
;MRLRFYKETEYDSYKQQGWQRSVNGMVHEDRRGEGRVDPLKEVRIDSFVSEFDMGLAQPLSRSVRLNGFSTCLRLEQIYWDILGDMAKVNCCSVSALLSHVDREVHLRHGGVKNFTGLVRVVCVVHSLKEGNCLVMT
;
A
#
# COMPACT_ATOMS: atom_id res chain seq x y z
N MET A 1 -9.25 7.46 23.68
CA MET A 1 -9.63 6.74 22.44
C MET A 1 -8.63 5.65 22.15
N ARG A 2 -8.94 4.46 22.57
CA ARG A 2 -8.07 3.27 22.39
C ARG A 2 -8.41 2.50 21.11
N LEU A 3 -8.60 3.16 20.01
CA LEU A 3 -9.14 2.53 18.77
C LEU A 3 -8.09 1.86 17.88
N ARG A 4 -6.83 1.78 18.32
CA ARG A 4 -5.78 1.43 17.40
C ARG A 4 -5.01 0.19 17.71
N PHE A 5 -5.28 -0.40 18.81
CA PHE A 5 -4.74 -1.72 19.08
C PHE A 5 -5.74 -2.77 18.61
N TYR A 6 -5.91 -2.86 17.31
CA TYR A 6 -6.34 -4.11 16.73
C TYR A 6 -5.31 -5.15 17.18
N LYS A 7 -5.77 -6.14 17.89
CA LYS A 7 -4.89 -7.22 18.30
C LYS A 7 -4.25 -7.80 17.03
N GLU A 8 -2.95 -7.61 16.89
CA GLU A 8 -2.18 -8.17 15.77
C GLU A 8 -2.44 -9.66 15.56
N THR A 9 -2.84 -10.35 16.62
CA THR A 9 -3.18 -11.76 16.64
C THR A 9 -4.40 -12.15 15.78
N GLU A 10 -5.41 -11.28 15.62
CA GLU A 10 -6.55 -11.60 14.75
C GLU A 10 -6.23 -11.37 13.27
N TYR A 11 -5.43 -10.36 12.99
CA TYR A 11 -5.02 -10.06 11.62
C TYR A 11 -4.09 -11.14 11.05
N ASP A 12 -3.15 -11.64 11.83
CA ASP A 12 -2.26 -12.72 11.42
C ASP A 12 -3.01 -14.04 11.15
N SER A 13 -4.07 -14.31 11.91
CA SER A 13 -4.93 -15.48 11.69
C SER A 13 -5.64 -15.45 10.34
N TYR A 14 -6.18 -14.31 9.94
CA TYR A 14 -6.83 -14.13 8.64
C TYR A 14 -5.84 -14.18 7.47
N LYS A 15 -4.64 -13.63 7.68
CA LYS A 15 -3.58 -13.63 6.67
C LYS A 15 -3.07 -15.04 6.39
N GLN A 16 -2.88 -15.85 7.42
CA GLN A 16 -2.45 -17.23 7.25
C GLN A 16 -3.50 -18.09 6.53
N GLN A 17 -4.78 -17.95 6.84
CA GLN A 17 -5.84 -18.70 6.18
C GLN A 17 -6.04 -18.28 4.73
N GLY A 18 -5.98 -16.99 4.43
CA GLY A 18 -6.08 -16.47 3.06
C GLY A 18 -4.88 -16.87 2.19
N TRP A 19 -3.70 -16.86 2.77
CA TRP A 19 -2.47 -17.21 2.06
C TRP A 19 -2.38 -18.71 1.75
N GLN A 20 -2.73 -19.57 2.68
CA GLN A 20 -2.73 -21.01 2.46
C GLN A 20 -3.75 -21.45 1.39
N ARG A 21 -4.90 -20.80 1.32
CA ARG A 21 -5.88 -21.06 0.25
C ARG A 21 -5.37 -20.63 -1.12
N SER A 22 -4.68 -19.51 -1.19
CA SER A 22 -4.10 -19.01 -2.44
C SER A 22 -2.94 -19.89 -2.90
N VAL A 23 -2.06 -20.28 -1.99
CA VAL A 23 -0.92 -21.15 -2.31
C VAL A 23 -1.38 -22.57 -2.68
N ASN A 24 -2.36 -23.12 -1.99
CA ASN A 24 -2.91 -24.43 -2.32
C ASN A 24 -3.64 -24.44 -3.67
N GLY A 25 -4.31 -23.34 -4.03
CA GLY A 25 -4.90 -23.15 -5.35
C GLY A 25 -3.83 -23.10 -6.46
N MET A 26 -2.74 -22.38 -6.24
CA MET A 26 -1.63 -22.27 -7.19
C MET A 26 -0.89 -23.60 -7.37
N VAL A 27 -0.64 -24.33 -6.30
CA VAL A 27 0.00 -25.66 -6.35
C VAL A 27 -0.87 -26.70 -7.05
N HIS A 28 -2.21 -26.56 -6.98
CA HIS A 28 -3.13 -27.46 -7.65
C HIS A 28 -3.21 -27.21 -9.16
N GLU A 29 -3.02 -25.96 -9.61
CA GLU A 29 -2.96 -25.61 -11.03
C GLU A 29 -1.65 -26.07 -11.66
N ASP A 30 -0.53 -25.96 -10.96
CA ASP A 30 0.77 -26.44 -11.40
C ASP A 30 0.82 -27.98 -11.57
N ARG A 31 0.06 -28.72 -10.79
CA ARG A 31 0.01 -30.19 -10.90
C ARG A 31 -0.77 -30.69 -12.10
N ARG A 32 -1.58 -29.87 -12.73
CA ARG A 32 -2.31 -30.25 -13.96
C ARG A 32 -1.50 -30.04 -15.24
N GLY A 33 -0.25 -29.67 -15.12
CA GLY A 33 0.80 -29.88 -16.11
C GLY A 33 0.67 -29.16 -17.44
N GLU A 34 -0.31 -28.31 -17.62
CA GLU A 34 -0.55 -27.63 -18.89
C GLU A 34 -0.23 -26.15 -18.88
N GLY A 35 0.30 -25.66 -17.78
CA GLY A 35 0.96 -24.36 -17.73
C GLY A 35 2.33 -24.42 -18.39
N ARG A 36 2.38 -24.74 -19.67
CA ARG A 36 3.55 -24.41 -20.48
C ARG A 36 3.63 -22.89 -20.48
N VAL A 37 4.39 -22.34 -19.54
CA VAL A 37 4.91 -20.99 -19.68
C VAL A 37 5.66 -21.04 -21.01
N ASP A 38 5.06 -20.43 -22.04
CA ASP A 38 5.71 -20.29 -23.32
C ASP A 38 7.02 -19.54 -23.08
N PRO A 39 8.20 -20.19 -23.21
CA PRO A 39 9.48 -19.55 -22.94
C PRO A 39 9.78 -18.39 -23.90
N LEU A 40 8.93 -18.21 -24.91
CA LEU A 40 9.02 -17.15 -25.91
C LEU A 40 8.09 -15.97 -25.61
N LYS A 41 7.27 -16.05 -24.55
CA LYS A 41 6.43 -14.94 -24.13
C LYS A 41 7.24 -13.99 -23.25
N GLU A 42 8.03 -13.17 -23.89
CA GLU A 42 8.81 -12.14 -23.24
C GLU A 42 7.88 -11.12 -22.55
N VAL A 43 8.03 -11.00 -21.26
CA VAL A 43 7.29 -10.02 -20.49
C VAL A 43 7.89 -8.65 -20.77
N ARG A 44 7.17 -7.78 -21.44
CA ARG A 44 7.64 -6.45 -21.89
C ARG A 44 7.70 -5.41 -20.78
N ILE A 45 8.34 -5.74 -19.69
CA ILE A 45 8.63 -4.79 -18.60
C ILE A 45 10.13 -4.59 -18.36
N ASP A 46 10.96 -5.08 -19.28
CA ASP A 46 12.40 -5.07 -19.12
C ASP A 46 12.98 -3.66 -18.93
N SER A 47 12.52 -2.69 -19.72
CA SER A 47 12.93 -1.29 -19.55
C SER A 47 12.51 -0.72 -18.20
N PHE A 48 11.34 -1.10 -17.71
CA PHE A 48 10.86 -0.66 -16.41
C PHE A 48 11.68 -1.27 -15.27
N VAL A 49 12.03 -2.55 -15.37
CA VAL A 49 12.80 -3.25 -14.34
C VAL A 49 14.26 -2.81 -14.36
N SER A 50 14.86 -2.62 -15.53
CA SER A 50 16.26 -2.22 -15.67
C SER A 50 16.52 -0.78 -15.20
N GLU A 51 15.54 0.11 -15.33
CA GLU A 51 15.63 1.51 -14.90
C GLU A 51 15.03 1.76 -13.51
N PHE A 52 14.55 0.71 -12.85
CA PHE A 52 13.88 0.82 -11.57
C PHE A 52 14.85 1.24 -10.46
N ASP A 53 14.56 2.35 -9.80
CA ASP A 53 15.30 2.77 -8.62
C ASP A 53 14.89 1.94 -7.40
N MET A 54 15.76 1.02 -7.01
CA MET A 54 15.56 0.18 -5.83
C MET A 54 15.47 0.98 -4.53
N GLY A 55 15.95 2.21 -4.50
CA GLY A 55 15.79 3.12 -3.37
C GLY A 55 14.32 3.41 -3.07
N LEU A 56 13.48 3.48 -4.09
CA LEU A 56 12.03 3.70 -3.95
C LEU A 56 11.30 2.56 -3.23
N ALA A 57 11.84 1.35 -3.32
CA ALA A 57 11.30 0.16 -2.69
C ALA A 57 11.83 -0.07 -1.26
N GLN A 58 12.78 0.75 -0.79
CA GLN A 58 13.33 0.61 0.55
C GLN A 58 12.30 0.97 1.61
N PRO A 59 12.00 0.05 2.55
CA PRO A 59 11.09 0.35 3.64
C PRO A 59 11.74 1.30 4.64
N LEU A 60 11.02 2.35 4.98
CA LEU A 60 11.45 3.37 5.93
C LEU A 60 10.40 3.58 7.00
N SER A 61 10.80 3.45 8.26
CA SER A 61 9.94 3.71 9.41
C SER A 61 10.05 5.17 9.82
N ARG A 62 8.92 5.85 9.93
CA ARG A 62 8.85 7.24 10.44
C ARG A 62 7.80 7.36 11.53
N SER A 63 8.11 8.15 12.55
CA SER A 63 7.14 8.55 13.56
C SER A 63 6.23 9.63 12.99
N VAL A 64 4.94 9.41 13.10
CA VAL A 64 3.90 10.38 12.71
C VAL A 64 2.92 10.57 13.85
N ARG A 65 2.26 11.71 13.88
CA ARG A 65 1.14 11.96 14.80
C ARG A 65 -0.18 11.75 14.10
N LEU A 66 -0.95 10.79 14.58
CA LEU A 66 -2.31 10.54 14.11
C LEU A 66 -3.30 10.98 15.18
N ASN A 67 -4.02 12.06 14.92
CA ASN A 67 -5.04 12.60 15.83
C ASN A 67 -4.53 12.78 17.29
N GLY A 68 -3.31 13.28 17.43
CA GLY A 68 -2.67 13.55 18.71
C GLY A 68 -1.84 12.39 19.28
N PHE A 69 -1.91 11.19 18.69
CA PHE A 69 -1.14 10.04 19.14
C PHE A 69 0.10 9.80 18.26
N SER A 70 1.24 9.60 18.92
CA SER A 70 2.47 9.22 18.22
C SER A 70 2.39 7.76 17.80
N THR A 71 2.62 7.49 16.53
CA THR A 71 2.69 6.14 15.98
C THR A 71 3.86 6.03 15.01
N CYS A 72 4.35 4.82 14.80
CA CYS A 72 5.39 4.54 13.83
C CYS A 72 4.77 3.83 12.62
N LEU A 73 4.94 4.41 11.46
CA LEU A 73 4.51 3.81 10.20
C LEU A 73 5.73 3.37 9.40
N ARG A 74 5.67 2.17 8.87
CA ARG A 74 6.68 1.62 7.97
C ARG A 74 6.10 1.54 6.57
N LEU A 75 6.62 2.37 5.68
CA LEU A 75 6.25 2.45 4.27
C LEU A 75 7.51 2.46 3.43
N GLU A 76 7.41 2.00 2.21
CA GLU A 76 8.47 2.12 1.23
C GLU A 76 8.69 3.60 0.86
N GLN A 77 9.91 3.96 0.48
CA GLN A 77 10.29 5.36 0.22
C GLN A 77 9.34 6.05 -0.76
N ILE A 78 8.91 5.36 -1.80
CA ILE A 78 8.00 5.92 -2.80
C ILE A 78 6.70 6.46 -2.19
N TYR A 79 6.15 5.76 -1.19
CA TYR A 79 4.92 6.23 -0.53
C TYR A 79 5.16 7.46 0.34
N TRP A 80 6.34 7.55 0.97
CA TRP A 80 6.71 8.76 1.70
C TRP A 80 6.87 9.96 0.79
N ASP A 81 7.42 9.77 -0.41
CA ASP A 81 7.56 10.81 -1.42
C ASP A 81 6.19 11.30 -1.91
N ILE A 82 5.30 10.38 -2.26
CA ILE A 82 3.92 10.69 -2.67
C ILE A 82 3.17 11.43 -1.54
N LEU A 83 3.26 10.96 -0.31
CA LEU A 83 2.63 11.64 0.84
C LEU A 83 3.19 13.05 1.06
N GLY A 84 4.49 13.23 0.86
CA GLY A 84 5.13 14.55 0.92
C GLY A 84 4.57 15.51 -0.14
N ASP A 85 4.39 15.04 -1.35
CA ASP A 85 3.82 15.84 -2.45
C ASP A 85 2.34 16.15 -2.21
N MET A 86 1.56 15.17 -1.78
CA MET A 86 0.16 15.38 -1.39
C MET A 86 0.03 16.42 -0.27
N ALA A 87 0.89 16.36 0.73
CA ALA A 87 0.90 17.31 1.85
C ALA A 87 1.25 18.72 1.37
N LYS A 88 2.22 18.87 0.48
CA LYS A 88 2.57 20.18 -0.13
C LYS A 88 1.40 20.79 -0.89
N VAL A 89 0.75 20.00 -1.73
CA VAL A 89 -0.43 20.45 -2.50
C VAL A 89 -1.56 20.91 -1.57
N ASN A 90 -1.74 20.24 -0.45
CA ASN A 90 -2.77 20.59 0.54
C ASN A 90 -2.29 21.59 1.61
N CYS A 91 -1.10 22.15 1.47
CA CYS A 91 -0.52 23.11 2.42
C CYS A 91 -0.55 22.59 3.88
N CYS A 92 -0.26 21.33 4.09
CA CYS A 92 -0.28 20.71 5.41
C CYS A 92 0.95 19.79 5.62
N SER A 93 1.12 19.29 6.84
CA SER A 93 2.13 18.28 7.14
C SER A 93 1.64 16.89 6.76
N VAL A 94 2.57 15.95 6.57
CA VAL A 94 2.24 14.53 6.35
C VAL A 94 1.42 13.97 7.53
N SER A 95 1.75 14.35 8.76
CA SER A 95 0.96 13.95 9.94
C SER A 95 -0.48 14.47 9.90
N ALA A 96 -0.68 15.71 9.48
CA ALA A 96 -2.02 16.29 9.32
C ALA A 96 -2.81 15.58 8.21
N LEU A 97 -2.16 15.31 7.08
CA LEU A 97 -2.76 14.56 5.98
C LEU A 97 -3.19 13.16 6.42
N LEU A 98 -2.31 12.41 7.07
CA LEU A 98 -2.59 11.06 7.57
C LEU A 98 -3.66 11.05 8.66
N SER A 99 -3.68 12.06 9.53
CA SER A 99 -4.73 12.24 10.54
C SER A 99 -6.09 12.48 9.90
N HIS A 100 -6.13 13.23 8.82
CA HIS A 100 -7.36 13.46 8.06
C HIS A 100 -7.87 12.14 7.44
N VAL A 101 -7.00 11.39 6.78
CA VAL A 101 -7.35 10.07 6.19
C VAL A 101 -7.87 9.10 7.27
N ASP A 102 -7.18 9.00 8.40
CA ASP A 102 -7.58 8.14 9.52
C ASP A 102 -8.97 8.52 10.06
N ARG A 103 -9.22 9.80 10.21
CA ARG A 103 -10.51 10.33 10.70
C ARG A 103 -11.64 10.05 9.71
N GLU A 104 -11.44 10.35 8.45
CA GLU A 104 -12.46 10.15 7.41
C GLU A 104 -12.85 8.68 7.28
N VAL A 105 -11.87 7.80 7.28
CA VAL A 105 -12.11 6.35 7.20
C VAL A 105 -12.78 5.84 8.46
N HIS A 106 -12.41 6.37 9.62
CA HIS A 106 -13.06 6.02 10.89
C HIS A 106 -14.54 6.44 10.91
N LEU A 107 -14.84 7.66 10.47
CA LEU A 107 -16.20 8.19 10.44
C LEU A 107 -17.10 7.46 9.42
N ARG A 108 -16.55 7.13 8.25
CA ARG A 108 -17.34 6.54 7.15
C ARG A 108 -17.41 5.01 7.18
N HIS A 109 -16.38 4.36 7.72
CA HIS A 109 -16.22 2.91 7.64
C HIS A 109 -15.93 2.25 8.99
N GLY A 110 -15.96 3.00 10.08
CA GLY A 110 -15.68 2.47 11.42
C GLY A 110 -14.20 2.16 11.68
N GLY A 111 -13.31 2.59 10.78
CA GLY A 111 -11.88 2.32 10.85
C GLY A 111 -11.41 1.20 9.94
N VAL A 112 -10.11 0.96 9.92
CA VAL A 112 -9.48 -0.10 9.13
C VAL A 112 -8.52 -0.92 9.97
N LYS A 113 -8.43 -2.19 9.70
CA LYS A 113 -7.48 -3.08 10.39
C LYS A 113 -6.03 -2.84 9.99
N ASN A 114 -5.79 -2.45 8.75
CA ASN A 114 -4.46 -2.19 8.21
C ASN A 114 -4.37 -0.76 7.67
N PHE A 115 -4.06 0.17 8.54
CA PHE A 115 -3.92 1.57 8.17
C PHE A 115 -2.75 1.79 7.19
N THR A 116 -1.63 1.09 7.39
CA THR A 116 -0.47 1.18 6.49
C THR A 116 -0.82 0.71 5.07
N GLY A 117 -1.58 -0.37 4.94
CA GLY A 117 -2.10 -0.83 3.66
C GLY A 117 -3.04 0.17 3.01
N LEU A 118 -3.94 0.78 3.79
CA LEU A 118 -4.81 1.85 3.30
C LEU A 118 -4.03 3.04 2.78
N VAL A 119 -2.99 3.47 3.49
CA VAL A 119 -2.13 4.59 3.05
C VAL A 119 -1.49 4.30 1.70
N ARG A 120 -1.00 3.08 1.47
CA ARG A 120 -0.48 2.66 0.16
C ARG A 120 -1.53 2.80 -0.93
N VAL A 121 -2.74 2.34 -0.67
CA VAL A 121 -3.86 2.44 -1.63
C VAL A 121 -4.20 3.90 -1.93
N VAL A 122 -4.26 4.75 -0.91
CA VAL A 122 -4.50 6.20 -1.07
C VAL A 122 -3.44 6.84 -1.97
N CYS A 123 -2.16 6.52 -1.76
CA CYS A 123 -1.07 7.01 -2.59
C CYS A 123 -1.21 6.56 -4.06
N VAL A 124 -1.53 5.30 -4.30
CA VAL A 124 -1.72 4.77 -5.66
C VAL A 124 -2.91 5.44 -6.35
N VAL A 125 -4.05 5.56 -5.68
CA VAL A 125 -5.24 6.22 -6.23
C VAL A 125 -4.96 7.69 -6.56
N HIS A 126 -4.24 8.40 -5.69
CA HIS A 126 -3.83 9.78 -5.94
C HIS A 126 -2.96 9.89 -7.19
N SER A 127 -1.93 9.05 -7.30
CA SER A 127 -1.02 9.03 -8.45
C SER A 127 -1.74 8.70 -9.77
N LEU A 128 -2.69 7.77 -9.76
CA LEU A 128 -3.50 7.43 -10.93
C LEU A 128 -4.39 8.60 -11.38
N LYS A 129 -4.95 9.35 -10.45
CA LYS A 129 -5.77 10.53 -10.76
C LYS A 129 -4.94 11.63 -11.36
N GLU A 130 -3.76 11.89 -10.83
CA GLU A 130 -2.85 12.90 -11.42
C GLU A 130 -2.34 12.47 -12.79
N GLY A 131 -1.98 11.21 -12.98
CA GLY A 131 -1.60 10.67 -14.29
C GLY A 131 -2.70 10.82 -15.33
N ASN A 132 -3.96 10.63 -14.97
CA ASN A 132 -5.11 10.82 -15.86
C ASN A 132 -5.35 12.31 -16.18
N CYS A 133 -5.07 13.23 -15.27
CA CYS A 133 -5.14 14.66 -15.54
C CYS A 133 -4.12 15.11 -16.60
N LEU A 134 -2.96 14.48 -16.65
CA LEU A 134 -1.93 14.78 -17.65
C LEU A 134 -2.29 14.26 -19.05
N VAL A 135 -3.11 13.23 -19.15
CA VAL A 135 -3.56 12.65 -20.42
C VAL A 135 -4.75 13.43 -21.01
N MET A 136 -5.45 14.21 -20.21
CA MET A 136 -6.60 15.01 -20.65
C MET A 136 -6.24 16.46 -21.09
N THR A 137 -4.98 16.79 -21.01
CA THR A 137 -4.43 18.03 -21.56
C THR A 137 -3.67 17.73 -22.83
#